data_de2d0588ef381a787330acb6deff7102
#
_entry.id   de2d0588ef381a787330acb6deff7102
#
_cell.length_a   1.000
_cell.length_b   1.000
_cell.length_c   1.000
_cell.angle_alpha   90.00
_cell.angle_beta   90.00
_cell.angle_gamma   90.00
#
_symmetry.space_group_name_H-M   'P 1'
#
loop_
_entity.id
_entity.type
_entity.pdbx_description
1 polymer ?
#
loop_
_entity_poly.entity_id
_entity_poly.type
_entity_poly.pdbx_seq_one_letter_code
_entity_poly.pdbx_strand_id
1 'polypeptide(L)'
;MHAWACSDLLDREFRPLAGKEPVNLCAKFAGQVLLVVNTASKCGFTPQYEGLEALNAKYSARGFAVLGFPSNDFLWQEPGTEAEIREFCTLTYGVDFPMFEKVRVREGKANAFFDALAAQAGGEYPSWNFHKYLLDRSGKVVATFGSRTEPDDPDVVAAIEKLLAQPIESGER
;
A
#
# COMPACT_ATOMS: atom_id res chain seq x y z
N MET A 1 -10.42 -16.13 20.13
CA MET A 1 -9.88 -15.52 18.89
C MET A 1 -10.72 -14.29 18.58
N HIS A 2 -10.16 -13.11 18.78
CA HIS A 2 -10.86 -11.87 18.43
C HIS A 2 -10.57 -11.59 16.96
N ALA A 3 -11.57 -11.84 16.11
CA ALA A 3 -11.49 -11.42 14.72
C ALA A 3 -11.69 -9.91 14.69
N TRP A 4 -10.71 -9.18 14.21
CA TRP A 4 -10.88 -7.79 13.84
C TRP A 4 -12.03 -7.66 12.86
N ALA A 5 -12.94 -6.74 13.14
CA ALA A 5 -13.98 -6.43 12.16
C ALA A 5 -13.29 -5.95 10.87
N CYS A 6 -13.62 -6.60 9.77
CA CYS A 6 -13.13 -6.18 8.45
C CYS A 6 -13.74 -4.84 8.09
N SER A 7 -12.92 -3.86 7.73
CA SER A 7 -13.45 -2.63 7.15
C SER A 7 -13.92 -2.89 5.70
N ASP A 8 -14.96 -2.19 5.28
CA ASP A 8 -15.45 -2.29 3.90
C ASP A 8 -14.34 -1.97 2.89
N LEU A 9 -13.42 -1.09 3.26
CA LEU A 9 -12.27 -0.71 2.42
C LEU A 9 -11.37 -1.91 2.14
N LEU A 10 -11.11 -2.76 3.14
CA LEU A 10 -10.19 -3.89 3.04
C LEU A 10 -10.88 -5.21 2.64
N ASP A 11 -12.21 -5.28 2.61
CA ASP A 11 -12.91 -6.49 2.20
C ASP A 11 -12.90 -6.64 0.68
N ARG A 12 -11.72 -6.88 0.15
CA ARG A 12 -11.45 -6.99 -1.29
C ARG A 12 -10.38 -8.04 -1.56
N GLU A 13 -10.45 -8.65 -2.72
CA GLU A 13 -9.51 -9.66 -3.15
C GLU A 13 -8.57 -9.12 -4.23
N PHE A 14 -7.28 -9.43 -4.07
CA PHE A 14 -6.25 -9.18 -5.07
C PHE A 14 -5.32 -10.37 -5.18
N ARG A 15 -4.86 -10.66 -6.40
CA ARG A 15 -3.79 -11.64 -6.59
C ARG A 15 -2.45 -11.02 -6.14
N PRO A 16 -1.60 -11.78 -5.44
CA PRO A 16 -0.21 -11.39 -5.29
C PRO A 16 0.45 -11.18 -6.67
N LEU A 17 1.43 -10.31 -6.74
CA LEU A 17 2.15 -10.02 -7.99
C LEU A 17 2.70 -11.31 -8.60
N ALA A 18 2.33 -11.57 -9.85
CA ALA A 18 2.63 -12.81 -10.57
C ALA A 18 2.10 -14.10 -9.88
N GLY A 19 1.20 -13.95 -8.92
CA GLY A 19 0.51 -15.06 -8.26
C GLY A 19 -0.74 -15.51 -9.02
N LYS A 20 -1.29 -16.65 -8.62
CA LYS A 20 -2.50 -17.22 -9.23
C LYS A 20 -3.72 -17.07 -8.35
N GLU A 21 -3.57 -17.29 -7.04
CA GLU A 21 -4.67 -17.31 -6.07
C GLU A 21 -4.85 -15.93 -5.43
N PRO A 22 -6.06 -15.34 -5.51
CA PRO A 22 -6.33 -14.07 -4.84
C PRO A 22 -6.30 -14.24 -3.32
N VAL A 23 -5.92 -13.15 -2.64
CA VAL A 23 -5.99 -13.05 -1.19
C VAL A 23 -6.94 -11.92 -0.81
N ASN A 24 -7.72 -12.12 0.25
CA ASN A 24 -8.56 -11.08 0.82
C ASN A 24 -7.69 -10.19 1.73
N LEU A 25 -7.68 -8.88 1.48
CA LEU A 25 -6.84 -7.95 2.25
C LEU A 25 -7.19 -7.95 3.73
N CYS A 26 -8.48 -8.07 4.06
CA CYS A 26 -8.92 -8.16 5.45
C CYS A 26 -8.40 -9.40 6.15
N ALA A 27 -8.57 -10.55 5.50
CA ALA A 27 -8.14 -11.84 6.06
C ALA A 27 -6.63 -11.83 6.36
N LYS A 28 -5.85 -11.12 5.54
CA LYS A 28 -4.40 -11.10 5.66
C LYS A 28 -3.84 -9.95 6.50
N PHE A 29 -4.49 -8.78 6.49
CA PHE A 29 -3.92 -7.55 7.05
C PHE A 29 -4.80 -6.86 8.10
N ALA A 30 -5.95 -7.42 8.49
CA ALA A 30 -6.80 -6.80 9.50
C ALA A 30 -6.02 -6.53 10.80
N GLY A 31 -6.23 -5.35 11.38
CA GLY A 31 -5.56 -4.93 12.61
C GLY A 31 -4.16 -4.37 12.43
N GLN A 32 -3.62 -4.36 11.22
CA GLN A 32 -2.32 -3.77 10.91
C GLN A 32 -2.46 -2.32 10.45
N VAL A 33 -1.43 -1.53 10.71
CA VAL A 33 -1.22 -0.22 10.07
C VAL A 33 -0.70 -0.47 8.66
N LEU A 34 -1.31 0.12 7.65
CA LEU A 34 -1.00 -0.16 6.25
C LEU A 34 -0.59 1.10 5.50
N LEU A 35 0.47 1.01 4.71
CA LEU A 35 0.86 2.04 3.76
C LEU A 35 0.62 1.51 2.34
N VAL A 36 -0.42 2.00 1.69
CA VAL A 36 -0.81 1.60 0.34
C VAL A 36 -0.17 2.53 -0.68
N VAL A 37 0.58 1.97 -1.62
CA VAL A 37 1.39 2.73 -2.59
C VAL A 37 1.15 2.21 -4.00
N ASN A 38 0.87 3.10 -4.95
CA ASN A 38 0.89 2.76 -6.37
C ASN A 38 2.33 2.89 -6.90
N THR A 39 2.82 1.85 -7.56
CA THR A 39 4.23 1.72 -7.90
C THR A 39 4.49 1.64 -9.40
N ALA A 40 5.73 1.93 -9.80
CA ALA A 40 6.19 1.80 -11.18
C ALA A 40 7.69 1.49 -11.22
N SER A 41 8.11 0.75 -12.24
CA SER A 41 9.50 0.30 -12.42
C SER A 41 10.37 1.27 -13.22
N LYS A 42 9.77 2.22 -13.95
CA LYS A 42 10.47 3.15 -14.87
C LYS A 42 10.18 4.62 -14.56
N CYS A 43 10.15 4.97 -13.28
CA CYS A 43 9.87 6.31 -12.79
C CYS A 43 11.11 6.90 -12.13
N GLY A 44 11.26 8.23 -12.16
CA GLY A 44 12.30 8.91 -11.37
C GLY A 44 12.20 8.66 -9.86
N PHE A 45 11.00 8.31 -9.37
CA PHE A 45 10.76 7.96 -7.97
C PHE A 45 10.89 6.46 -7.66
N THR A 46 11.20 5.62 -8.65
CA THR A 46 11.37 4.16 -8.46
C THR A 46 12.37 3.81 -7.34
N PRO A 47 13.45 4.58 -7.08
CA PRO A 47 14.32 4.34 -5.92
C PRO A 47 13.62 4.39 -4.57
N GLN A 48 12.41 4.93 -4.46
CA GLN A 48 11.61 4.88 -3.23
C GLN A 48 11.26 3.45 -2.78
N TYR A 49 11.36 2.45 -3.67
CA TYR A 49 11.25 1.05 -3.27
C TYR A 49 12.19 0.68 -2.11
N GLU A 50 13.40 1.22 -2.11
CA GLU A 50 14.37 0.98 -1.03
C GLU A 50 13.87 1.47 0.32
N GLY A 51 13.34 2.70 0.36
CA GLY A 51 12.78 3.28 1.59
C GLY A 51 11.50 2.56 2.04
N LEU A 52 10.66 2.14 1.10
CA LEU A 52 9.44 1.36 1.41
C LEU A 52 9.80 0.00 2.03
N GLU A 53 10.79 -0.68 1.46
CA GLU A 53 11.27 -1.95 2.02
C GLU A 53 11.89 -1.76 3.42
N ALA A 54 12.64 -0.69 3.62
CA ALA A 54 13.21 -0.36 4.93
C ALA A 54 12.11 -0.12 5.99
N LEU A 55 11.04 0.59 5.64
CA LEU A 55 9.88 0.76 6.53
C LEU A 55 9.23 -0.57 6.87
N ASN A 56 9.00 -1.39 5.85
CA ASN A 56 8.37 -2.70 6.05
C ASN A 56 9.22 -3.60 6.96
N ALA A 57 10.52 -3.69 6.71
CA ALA A 57 11.43 -4.47 7.53
C ALA A 57 11.47 -3.98 8.98
N LYS A 58 11.48 -2.65 9.19
CA LYS A 58 11.56 -2.05 10.52
C LYS A 58 10.29 -2.27 11.35
N TYR A 59 9.12 -2.17 10.73
CA TYR A 59 7.85 -2.09 11.46
C TYR A 59 6.97 -3.33 11.34
N SER A 60 7.30 -4.31 10.49
CA SER A 60 6.44 -5.48 10.26
C SER A 60 6.14 -6.27 11.53
N ALA A 61 7.13 -6.44 12.41
CA ALA A 61 6.94 -7.15 13.68
C ALA A 61 5.99 -6.43 14.65
N ARG A 62 5.75 -5.12 14.44
CA ARG A 62 4.83 -4.31 15.25
C ARG A 62 3.43 -4.22 14.64
N GLY A 63 3.15 -4.96 13.57
CA GLY A 63 1.85 -4.94 12.90
C GLY A 63 1.72 -3.83 11.86
N PHE A 64 2.71 -3.70 11.00
CA PHE A 64 2.74 -2.78 9.87
C PHE A 64 3.02 -3.54 8.58
N ALA A 65 2.45 -3.10 7.47
CA ALA A 65 2.82 -3.58 6.15
C ALA A 65 2.74 -2.45 5.10
N VAL A 66 3.67 -2.49 4.16
CA VAL A 66 3.55 -1.76 2.90
C VAL A 66 2.81 -2.65 1.91
N LEU A 67 1.80 -2.12 1.23
CA LEU A 67 1.08 -2.82 0.16
C LEU A 67 1.34 -2.09 -1.16
N GLY A 68 2.07 -2.74 -2.06
CA GLY A 68 2.44 -2.18 -3.36
C GLY A 68 1.50 -2.63 -4.48
N PHE A 69 1.01 -1.67 -5.27
CA PHE A 69 0.13 -1.90 -6.41
C PHE A 69 0.74 -1.31 -7.67
N PRO A 70 1.36 -2.11 -8.55
CA PRO A 70 1.90 -1.61 -9.81
C PRO A 70 0.78 -1.02 -10.68
N SER A 71 1.06 0.13 -11.30
CA SER A 71 0.12 0.77 -12.22
C SER A 71 0.84 1.41 -13.40
N ASN A 72 0.31 1.19 -14.59
CA ASN A 72 0.82 1.76 -15.83
C ASN A 72 0.12 3.07 -16.23
N ASP A 73 -0.64 3.68 -15.31
CA ASP A 73 -1.50 4.83 -15.60
C ASP A 73 -0.74 6.14 -15.87
N PHE A 74 0.50 6.25 -15.37
CA PHE A 74 1.29 7.48 -15.50
C PHE A 74 2.42 7.31 -16.50
N LEU A 75 2.22 7.82 -17.71
CA LEU A 75 3.17 7.81 -18.83
C LEU A 75 3.75 6.42 -19.13
N TRP A 76 2.95 5.36 -18.94
CA TRP A 76 3.36 3.98 -19.22
C TRP A 76 4.69 3.59 -18.54
N GLN A 77 4.88 4.02 -17.30
CA GLN A 77 6.11 3.74 -16.53
C GLN A 77 6.11 2.38 -15.84
N GLU A 78 5.06 1.58 -16.03
CA GLU A 78 4.98 0.18 -15.61
C GLU A 78 4.47 -0.72 -16.74
N PRO A 79 5.19 -0.80 -17.90
CA PRO A 79 4.70 -1.53 -19.07
C PRO A 79 4.95 -3.03 -19.01
N GLY A 80 5.79 -3.51 -18.09
CA GLY A 80 6.20 -4.91 -18.00
C GLY A 80 5.06 -5.86 -17.58
N THR A 81 5.28 -7.15 -17.81
CA THR A 81 4.42 -8.20 -17.24
C THR A 81 4.59 -8.26 -15.72
N GLU A 82 3.63 -8.86 -15.03
CA GLU A 82 3.73 -9.02 -13.58
C GLU A 82 4.97 -9.81 -13.16
N ALA A 83 5.36 -10.82 -13.95
CA ALA A 83 6.58 -11.57 -13.72
C ALA A 83 7.85 -10.72 -13.83
N GLU A 84 7.92 -9.87 -14.86
CA GLU A 84 9.03 -8.92 -15.05
C GLU A 84 9.10 -7.89 -13.93
N ILE A 85 7.95 -7.37 -13.49
CA ILE A 85 7.88 -6.42 -12.37
C ILE A 85 8.38 -7.08 -11.08
N ARG A 86 7.93 -8.30 -10.79
CA ARG A 86 8.37 -9.04 -9.60
C ARG A 86 9.87 -9.28 -9.61
N GLU A 87 10.40 -9.72 -10.74
CA GLU A 87 11.85 -9.94 -10.90
C GLU A 87 12.63 -8.65 -10.68
N PHE A 88 12.20 -7.56 -11.30
CA PHE A 88 12.82 -6.24 -11.12
C PHE A 88 12.82 -5.80 -9.65
N CYS A 89 11.68 -5.86 -8.97
CA CYS A 89 11.56 -5.47 -7.57
C CYS A 89 12.48 -6.30 -6.67
N THR A 90 12.52 -7.62 -6.88
CA THR A 90 13.33 -8.54 -6.08
C THR A 90 14.82 -8.32 -6.33
N LEU A 91 15.26 -8.31 -7.58
CA LEU A 91 16.67 -8.26 -7.93
C LEU A 91 17.30 -6.88 -7.75
N THR A 92 16.55 -5.82 -8.03
CA THR A 92 17.09 -4.45 -7.99
C THR A 92 16.99 -3.82 -6.60
N TYR A 93 15.87 -4.04 -5.88
CA TYR A 93 15.59 -3.37 -4.60
C TYR A 93 15.38 -4.32 -3.44
N GLY A 94 15.43 -5.63 -3.66
CA GLY A 94 15.22 -6.61 -2.59
C GLY A 94 13.84 -6.51 -1.94
N VAL A 95 12.81 -6.12 -2.71
CA VAL A 95 11.45 -5.93 -2.20
C VAL A 95 10.90 -7.25 -1.66
N ASP A 96 10.54 -7.26 -0.39
CA ASP A 96 9.91 -8.38 0.32
C ASP A 96 8.52 -8.00 0.86
N PHE A 97 8.16 -6.72 0.86
CA PHE A 97 6.81 -6.31 1.24
C PHE A 97 5.77 -6.80 0.21
N PRO A 98 4.49 -7.00 0.63
CA PRO A 98 3.45 -7.48 -0.26
C PRO A 98 3.25 -6.60 -1.49
N MET A 99 3.40 -7.19 -2.67
CA MET A 99 3.08 -6.58 -3.96
C MET A 99 1.90 -7.34 -4.58
N PHE A 100 1.04 -6.62 -5.29
CA PHE A 100 -0.17 -7.16 -5.89
C PHE A 100 -0.20 -6.99 -7.41
N GLU A 101 -1.24 -7.52 -8.03
CA GLU A 101 -1.49 -7.41 -9.47
C GLU A 101 -1.52 -5.96 -9.93
N LYS A 102 -1.24 -5.74 -11.21
CA LYS A 102 -1.35 -4.40 -11.82
C LYS A 102 -2.78 -3.90 -11.75
N VAL A 103 -2.94 -2.63 -11.40
CA VAL A 103 -4.25 -1.99 -11.23
C VAL A 103 -4.29 -0.62 -11.92
N ARG A 104 -5.50 -0.08 -12.06
CA ARG A 104 -5.75 1.29 -12.48
C ARG A 104 -6.01 2.14 -11.23
N VAL A 105 -5.43 3.34 -11.19
CA VAL A 105 -5.46 4.20 -9.99
C VAL A 105 -5.90 5.64 -10.26
N ARG A 106 -5.95 6.08 -11.51
CA ARG A 106 -6.30 7.46 -11.86
C ARG A 106 -7.79 7.70 -11.70
N GLU A 107 -8.13 8.89 -11.24
CA GLU A 107 -9.50 9.39 -11.19
C GLU A 107 -10.26 9.13 -12.50
N GLY A 108 -11.47 8.60 -12.40
CA GLY A 108 -12.30 8.24 -13.54
C GLY A 108 -11.98 6.90 -14.20
N LYS A 109 -10.87 6.26 -13.82
CA LYS A 109 -10.44 4.94 -14.35
C LYS A 109 -9.99 3.98 -13.28
N ALA A 110 -9.92 4.42 -12.01
CA ALA A 110 -9.44 3.62 -10.90
C ALA A 110 -10.30 2.37 -10.66
N ASN A 111 -9.67 1.33 -10.11
CA ASN A 111 -10.43 0.20 -9.60
C ASN A 111 -11.23 0.62 -8.35
N ALA A 112 -12.15 -0.23 -7.91
CA ALA A 112 -13.01 0.07 -6.76
C ALA A 112 -12.23 0.33 -5.46
N PHE A 113 -11.06 -0.30 -5.29
CA PHE A 113 -10.23 -0.09 -4.11
C PHE A 113 -9.63 1.32 -4.08
N PHE A 114 -9.03 1.77 -5.18
CA PHE A 114 -8.47 3.14 -5.25
C PHE A 114 -9.54 4.21 -5.27
N ASP A 115 -10.73 3.94 -5.83
CA ASP A 115 -11.89 4.83 -5.66
C ASP A 115 -12.27 4.98 -4.18
N ALA A 116 -12.30 3.89 -3.43
CA ALA A 116 -12.63 3.91 -2.01
C ALA A 116 -11.54 4.59 -1.16
N LEU A 117 -10.26 4.37 -1.48
CA LEU A 117 -9.14 5.08 -0.84
C LEU A 117 -9.27 6.59 -1.04
N ALA A 118 -9.49 7.02 -2.28
CA ALA A 118 -9.66 8.43 -2.61
C ALA A 118 -10.88 9.04 -1.92
N ALA A 119 -12.01 8.33 -1.87
CA ALA A 119 -13.21 8.80 -1.19
C ALA A 119 -12.96 9.07 0.30
N GLN A 120 -12.21 8.20 0.98
CA GLN A 120 -11.83 8.41 2.38
C GLN A 120 -10.78 9.51 2.57
N ALA A 121 -10.04 9.84 1.51
CA ALA A 121 -9.03 10.90 1.51
C ALA A 121 -9.55 12.24 0.98
N GLY A 122 -10.85 12.50 1.07
CA GLY A 122 -11.44 13.76 0.61
C GLY A 122 -11.46 13.93 -0.91
N GLY A 123 -11.37 12.84 -1.67
CA GLY A 123 -11.34 12.85 -3.12
C GLY A 123 -9.93 12.87 -3.71
N GLU A 124 -8.90 12.65 -2.90
CA GLU A 124 -7.51 12.66 -3.35
C GLU A 124 -7.11 11.33 -3.99
N TYR A 125 -6.98 11.34 -5.32
CA TYR A 125 -6.43 10.23 -6.11
C TYR A 125 -4.92 10.38 -6.28
N PRO A 126 -4.19 9.29 -6.58
CA PRO A 126 -2.81 9.43 -7.03
C PRO A 126 -2.73 10.35 -8.26
N SER A 127 -1.88 11.36 -8.19
CA SER A 127 -1.57 12.25 -9.32
C SER A 127 -0.31 11.83 -10.08
N TRP A 128 0.46 10.93 -9.49
CA TRP A 128 1.66 10.34 -10.05
C TRP A 128 2.00 9.01 -9.35
N ASN A 129 3.07 8.34 -9.78
CA ASN A 129 3.58 7.12 -9.15
C ASN A 129 4.07 7.39 -7.72
N PHE A 130 4.01 6.39 -6.87
CA PHE A 130 4.45 6.44 -5.47
C PHE A 130 3.67 7.44 -4.59
N HIS A 131 2.39 7.66 -4.91
CA HIS A 131 1.45 8.27 -3.98
C HIS A 131 1.13 7.28 -2.86
N LYS A 132 0.92 7.78 -1.63
CA LYS A 132 0.81 6.94 -0.44
C LYS A 132 -0.47 7.25 0.33
N TYR A 133 -1.20 6.20 0.70
CA TYR A 133 -2.32 6.28 1.65
C TYR A 133 -1.93 5.52 2.92
N LEU A 134 -2.04 6.18 4.06
CA LEU A 134 -1.78 5.55 5.36
C LEU A 134 -3.11 5.19 6.03
N LEU A 135 -3.27 3.92 6.39
CA LEU A 135 -4.46 3.37 7.04
C LEU A 135 -4.14 3.00 8.49
N ASP A 136 -5.05 3.33 9.39
CA ASP A 136 -4.97 2.90 10.78
C ASP A 136 -5.33 1.41 10.94
N ARG A 137 -5.23 0.89 12.16
CA ARG A 137 -5.52 -0.52 12.46
C ARG A 137 -6.98 -0.93 12.21
N SER A 138 -7.90 0.04 12.13
CA SER A 138 -9.30 -0.22 11.79
C SER A 138 -9.55 -0.29 10.27
N GLY A 139 -8.52 -0.06 9.46
CA GLY A 139 -8.64 -0.04 8.00
C GLY A 139 -9.23 1.25 7.44
N LYS A 140 -9.03 2.39 8.13
CA LYS A 140 -9.43 3.72 7.67
C LYS A 140 -8.23 4.51 7.17
N VAL A 141 -8.40 5.25 6.07
CA VAL A 141 -7.38 6.21 5.61
C VAL A 141 -7.33 7.39 6.59
N VAL A 142 -6.15 7.64 7.15
CA VAL A 142 -5.92 8.72 8.12
C VAL A 142 -4.93 9.77 7.63
N ALA A 143 -4.14 9.47 6.61
CA ALA A 143 -3.21 10.42 6.00
C ALA A 143 -2.88 10.03 4.57
N THR A 144 -2.46 11.01 3.77
CA THR A 144 -1.91 10.81 2.43
C THR A 144 -0.57 11.51 2.32
N PHE A 145 0.31 10.98 1.47
CA PHE A 145 1.59 11.59 1.15
C PHE A 145 1.80 11.54 -0.36
N GLY A 146 2.17 12.65 -0.94
CA GLY A 146 2.40 12.75 -2.38
C GLY A 146 3.62 11.97 -2.86
N SER A 147 3.76 11.87 -4.16
CA SER A 147 4.84 11.13 -4.82
C SER A 147 6.23 11.60 -4.42
N ARG A 148 6.41 12.89 -4.17
CA ARG A 148 7.71 13.48 -3.81
C ARG A 148 8.11 13.26 -2.36
N THR A 149 7.16 12.88 -1.51
CA THR A 149 7.44 12.59 -0.10
C THR A 149 8.11 11.24 0.00
N GLU A 150 9.37 11.23 0.41
CA GLU A 150 10.15 9.99 0.58
C GLU A 150 9.58 9.14 1.71
N PRO A 151 9.72 7.81 1.64
CA PRO A 151 9.24 6.92 2.71
C PRO A 151 9.87 7.19 4.08
N ASP A 152 11.11 7.68 4.12
CA ASP A 152 11.81 8.02 5.35
C ASP A 152 11.60 9.48 5.81
N ASP A 153 10.73 10.22 5.14
CA ASP A 153 10.37 11.57 5.56
C ASP A 153 9.88 11.55 7.02
N PRO A 154 10.36 12.49 7.86
CA PRO A 154 9.98 12.54 9.28
C PRO A 154 8.47 12.55 9.52
N ASP A 155 7.69 13.18 8.64
CA ASP A 155 6.23 13.22 8.77
C ASP A 155 5.60 11.84 8.52
N VAL A 156 6.13 11.08 7.56
CA VAL A 156 5.68 9.70 7.29
C VAL A 156 6.00 8.80 8.49
N VAL A 157 7.24 8.85 8.96
CA VAL A 157 7.70 8.03 10.09
C VAL A 157 6.92 8.37 11.36
N ALA A 158 6.72 9.66 11.66
CA ALA A 158 5.97 10.10 12.84
C ALA A 158 4.51 9.64 12.78
N ALA A 159 3.86 9.69 11.62
CA ALA A 159 2.49 9.24 11.45
C ALA A 159 2.37 7.72 11.67
N ILE A 160 3.30 6.93 11.14
CA ILE A 160 3.35 5.47 11.34
C ILE A 160 3.55 5.15 12.82
N GLU A 161 4.54 5.77 13.46
CA GLU A 161 4.84 5.55 14.89
C GLU A 161 3.65 5.89 15.78
N LYS A 162 2.95 6.97 15.50
CA LYS A 162 1.75 7.37 16.23
C LYS A 162 0.66 6.32 16.15
N LEU A 163 0.41 5.76 14.96
CA LEU A 163 -0.60 4.73 14.78
C LEU A 163 -0.20 3.41 15.43
N LEU A 164 1.08 3.04 15.36
CA LEU A 164 1.59 1.82 15.99
C LEU A 164 1.53 1.88 17.53
N ALA A 165 1.67 3.08 18.10
CA ALA A 165 1.60 3.30 19.55
C ALA A 165 0.17 3.28 20.08
N GLN A 166 -0.85 3.40 19.23
CA GLN A 166 -2.24 3.29 19.64
C GLN A 166 -2.55 1.88 20.15
N PRO A 167 -3.32 1.75 21.27
CA PRO A 167 -3.70 0.43 21.76
C PRO A 167 -4.43 -0.34 20.67
N ILE A 168 -4.14 -1.63 20.59
CA ILE A 168 -4.96 -2.55 19.83
C ILE A 168 -6.27 -2.62 20.59
N GLU A 169 -7.33 -1.97 20.08
CA GLU A 169 -8.65 -2.11 20.68
C GLU A 169 -9.07 -3.57 20.56
N SER A 170 -8.99 -4.29 21.68
CA SER A 170 -9.67 -5.56 21.81
C SER A 170 -11.15 -5.27 21.69
N GLY A 171 -11.83 -5.79 20.65
CA GLY A 171 -13.26 -5.62 20.47
C GLY A 171 -14.04 -6.30 21.59
N GLU A 172 -14.00 -5.72 22.77
CA GLU A 172 -14.93 -6.00 23.85
C GLU A 172 -15.94 -4.85 23.87
N ARG A 173 -17.04 -5.05 23.15
CA ARG A 173 -18.36 -4.53 23.55
C ARG A 173 -19.46 -5.35 22.93
#